data_dfb78015ce973ea331ab709343939cf6
#
_entry.id   dfb78015ce973ea331ab709343939cf6
#
_cell.length_a   1.000
_cell.length_b   1.000
_cell.length_c   1.000
_cell.angle_alpha   90.00
_cell.angle_beta   90.00
_cell.angle_gamma   90.00
#
_symmetry.space_group_name_H-M   'P 1'
#
loop_
_entity.id
_entity.type
_entity.pdbx_description
1 polymer ?
#
loop_
_entity_poly.entity_id
_entity_poly.type
_entity_poly.pdbx_seq_one_letter_code
_entity_poly.pdbx_strand_id
1 'polypeptide(L)'
;YFSYDSKKSGGFTCSHLRFGDTPIRSTYLVNTPNFVACHVQAYLHMYDVTRGLRKNGSFLLNTIWEGEELAKNLPNKVKKYFAQNNITVYYINATQIAQEIGLGNRTNTILQSAFFRITGVIPVDLAVEQMKKFIVKSYGKKGEDVVNKNYAAVDRGGEYKTLAVDPAWANLPDDAKAENNDPAFINEVVRPINAQDGDL
;
A
#
# COMPACT_ATOMS: atom_id res chain seq x y z
N TYR A 1 -5.29 -5.71 -13.36
CA TYR A 1 -3.99 -6.20 -13.86
C TYR A 1 -3.03 -6.40 -12.69
N PHE A 2 -2.27 -7.47 -12.72
CA PHE A 2 -1.24 -7.79 -11.74
C PHE A 2 0.10 -7.81 -12.44
N SER A 3 1.07 -7.04 -11.94
CA SER A 3 2.45 -7.06 -12.38
C SER A 3 3.30 -7.80 -11.33
N TYR A 4 4.00 -8.82 -11.76
CA TYR A 4 4.83 -9.66 -10.91
C TYR A 4 6.30 -9.54 -11.31
N ASP A 5 7.18 -9.56 -10.30
CA ASP A 5 8.59 -9.79 -10.53
C ASP A 5 8.83 -11.23 -11.05
N SER A 6 9.93 -11.43 -11.77
CA SER A 6 10.35 -12.75 -12.26
C SER A 6 10.76 -13.73 -11.16
N LYS A 7 10.96 -13.26 -9.93
CA LYS A 7 11.30 -14.10 -8.77
C LYS A 7 10.13 -15.01 -8.39
N LYS A 8 10.43 -16.26 -8.11
CA LYS A 8 9.44 -17.28 -7.72
C LYS A 8 8.76 -16.95 -6.39
N SER A 9 9.44 -16.27 -5.46
CA SER A 9 8.92 -15.82 -4.18
C SER A 9 9.69 -14.60 -3.67
N GLY A 10 9.02 -13.73 -2.91
CA GLY A 10 9.62 -12.52 -2.32
C GLY A 10 9.92 -11.40 -3.32
N GLY A 11 9.40 -11.48 -4.55
CA GLY A 11 9.51 -10.44 -5.54
C GLY A 11 8.48 -9.32 -5.35
N PHE A 12 8.72 -8.20 -6.04
CA PHE A 12 7.78 -7.09 -6.11
C PHE A 12 6.51 -7.48 -6.86
N THR A 13 5.35 -7.08 -6.35
CA THR A 13 4.07 -7.26 -7.03
C THR A 13 3.29 -5.96 -6.99
N CYS A 14 2.82 -5.50 -8.13
CA CYS A 14 1.95 -4.34 -8.25
C CYS A 14 0.59 -4.74 -8.84
N SER A 15 -0.49 -4.34 -8.17
CA SER A 15 -1.86 -4.59 -8.62
C SER A 15 -2.50 -3.30 -9.07
N HIS A 16 -3.03 -3.28 -10.29
CA HIS A 16 -3.73 -2.15 -10.87
C HIS A 16 -5.23 -2.43 -10.89
N LEU A 17 -5.98 -1.62 -10.14
CA LEU A 17 -7.42 -1.78 -9.97
C LEU A 17 -8.15 -0.51 -10.38
N ARG A 18 -9.26 -0.65 -11.09
CA ARG A 18 -10.15 0.44 -11.47
C ARG A 18 -11.58 0.14 -11.06
N PHE A 19 -12.26 1.18 -10.62
CA PHE A 19 -13.69 1.20 -10.39
C PHE A 19 -14.32 2.33 -11.21
N GLY A 20 -15.56 2.17 -11.61
CA GLY A 20 -16.31 3.21 -12.31
C GLY A 20 -17.74 2.80 -12.56
N ASP A 21 -18.63 3.79 -12.68
CA ASP A 21 -20.04 3.61 -12.99
C ASP A 21 -20.31 3.25 -14.46
N THR A 22 -19.28 3.44 -15.30
CA THR A 22 -19.33 3.10 -16.73
C THR A 22 -18.47 1.87 -17.03
N PRO A 23 -18.83 1.07 -18.04
CA PRO A 23 -18.04 -0.10 -18.41
C PRO A 23 -16.58 0.26 -18.76
N ILE A 24 -15.64 -0.38 -18.07
CA ILE A 24 -14.21 -0.24 -18.33
C ILE A 24 -13.84 -1.15 -19.51
N ARG A 25 -13.56 -0.55 -20.67
CA ARG A 25 -13.29 -1.27 -21.92
C ARG A 25 -11.80 -1.46 -22.22
N SER A 26 -10.92 -0.85 -21.43
CA SER A 26 -9.46 -0.89 -21.65
C SER A 26 -8.74 -1.61 -20.52
N THR A 27 -7.71 -2.38 -20.89
CA THR A 27 -6.92 -3.21 -19.96
C THR A 27 -5.53 -2.61 -19.67
N TYR A 28 -5.31 -1.33 -19.92
CA TYR A 28 -4.03 -0.67 -19.68
C TYR A 28 -3.76 -0.43 -18.19
N LEU A 29 -2.50 -0.25 -17.84
CA LEU A 29 -2.03 0.03 -16.47
C LEU A 29 -2.61 1.33 -15.94
N VAL A 30 -2.75 1.42 -14.62
CA VAL A 30 -3.14 2.66 -13.93
C VAL A 30 -1.87 3.48 -13.68
N ASN A 31 -1.61 4.47 -14.51
CA ASN A 31 -0.42 5.33 -14.39
C ASN A 31 -0.65 6.55 -13.48
N THR A 32 -1.91 6.91 -13.24
CA THR A 32 -2.29 8.06 -12.41
C THR A 32 -3.35 7.65 -11.37
N PRO A 33 -2.96 6.85 -10.37
CA PRO A 33 -3.90 6.35 -9.36
C PRO A 33 -4.41 7.49 -8.46
N ASN A 34 -5.64 7.35 -7.97
CA ASN A 34 -6.20 8.21 -6.93
C ASN A 34 -5.83 7.69 -5.52
N PHE A 35 -5.52 6.41 -5.43
CA PHE A 35 -5.20 5.71 -4.19
C PHE A 35 -4.05 4.73 -4.44
N VAL A 36 -3.08 4.73 -3.55
CA VAL A 36 -1.98 3.76 -3.51
C VAL A 36 -1.93 3.11 -2.14
N ALA A 37 -1.81 1.78 -2.10
CA ALA A 37 -1.56 1.03 -0.88
C ALA A 37 -0.19 0.36 -0.93
N CYS A 38 0.68 0.68 0.01
CA CYS A 38 1.97 0.04 0.19
C CYS A 38 1.87 -0.97 1.33
N HIS A 39 1.88 -2.26 1.00
CA HIS A 39 1.68 -3.35 1.96
C HIS A 39 2.96 -3.73 2.71
N VAL A 40 4.13 -3.30 2.23
CA VAL A 40 5.45 -3.64 2.78
C VAL A 40 6.24 -2.36 2.97
N GLN A 41 6.47 -1.96 4.23
CA GLN A 41 7.15 -0.69 4.55
C GLN A 41 8.56 -0.58 3.94
N ALA A 42 9.28 -1.68 3.74
CA ALA A 42 10.60 -1.68 3.12
C ALA A 42 10.57 -1.13 1.67
N TYR A 43 9.44 -1.22 0.98
CA TYR A 43 9.28 -0.70 -0.38
C TYR A 43 9.41 0.81 -0.47
N LEU A 44 9.18 1.54 0.61
CA LEU A 44 9.41 3.00 0.68
C LEU A 44 10.85 3.40 0.33
N HIS A 45 11.82 2.51 0.63
CA HIS A 45 13.25 2.75 0.38
C HIS A 45 13.77 2.07 -0.89
N MET A 46 13.00 1.12 -1.43
CA MET A 46 13.43 0.29 -2.57
C MET A 46 12.84 0.75 -3.90
N TYR A 47 11.61 1.26 -3.86
CA TYR A 47 10.83 1.59 -5.05
C TYR A 47 10.22 2.98 -4.95
N ASP A 48 9.85 3.56 -6.09
CA ASP A 48 9.05 4.79 -6.12
C ASP A 48 7.56 4.46 -5.94
N VAL A 49 7.16 4.24 -4.68
CA VAL A 49 5.79 3.89 -4.32
C VAL A 49 4.79 5.03 -4.51
N THR A 50 5.26 6.25 -4.76
CA THR A 50 4.41 7.44 -4.96
C THR A 50 4.23 7.78 -6.43
N ARG A 51 4.90 7.06 -7.33
CA ARG A 51 4.90 7.35 -8.77
C ARG A 51 3.47 7.48 -9.31
N GLY A 52 3.19 8.62 -9.91
CA GLY A 52 1.92 8.91 -10.57
C GLY A 52 0.72 9.12 -9.65
N LEU A 53 0.85 9.00 -8.33
CA LEU A 53 -0.25 9.27 -7.40
C LEU A 53 -0.75 10.70 -7.59
N ARG A 54 -2.04 10.85 -7.90
CA ARG A 54 -2.64 12.15 -8.22
C ARG A 54 -2.56 13.12 -7.04
N LYS A 55 -2.46 14.40 -7.36
CA LYS A 55 -2.66 15.49 -6.39
C LYS A 55 -4.00 15.31 -5.68
N ASN A 56 -4.04 15.54 -4.38
CA ASN A 56 -5.17 15.27 -3.48
C ASN A 56 -5.58 13.77 -3.41
N GLY A 57 -4.70 12.89 -3.82
CA GLY A 57 -4.90 11.45 -3.68
C GLY A 57 -4.68 10.94 -2.25
N SER A 58 -4.86 9.65 -2.05
CA SER A 58 -4.70 8.99 -0.76
C SER A 58 -3.63 7.90 -0.82
N PHE A 59 -2.86 7.77 0.25
CA PHE A 59 -1.84 6.75 0.41
C PHE A 59 -2.09 5.97 1.69
N LEU A 60 -2.10 4.64 1.62
CA LEU A 60 -2.22 3.75 2.78
C LEU A 60 -0.92 2.97 2.94
N LEU A 61 -0.35 2.99 4.14
CA LEU A 61 0.85 2.24 4.49
C LEU A 61 0.57 1.18 5.55
N ASN A 62 0.97 -0.07 5.29
CA ASN A 62 1.10 -1.08 6.32
C ASN A 62 2.48 -0.95 6.97
N THR A 63 2.54 -0.55 8.24
CA THR A 63 3.78 -0.26 8.95
C THR A 63 3.65 -0.53 10.45
N ILE A 64 4.78 -0.84 11.08
CA ILE A 64 4.90 -0.93 12.53
C ILE A 64 5.12 0.44 13.19
N TRP A 65 5.53 1.45 12.41
CA TRP A 65 5.79 2.79 12.93
C TRP A 65 4.50 3.57 13.13
N GLU A 66 4.47 4.40 14.16
CA GLU A 66 3.33 5.25 14.50
C GLU A 66 3.74 6.71 14.69
N GLY A 67 2.85 7.63 14.37
CA GLY A 67 2.96 9.06 14.66
C GLY A 67 4.29 9.68 14.25
N GLU A 68 5.03 10.21 15.21
CA GLU A 68 6.33 10.87 14.99
C GLU A 68 7.40 9.90 14.51
N GLU A 69 7.38 8.65 14.98
CA GLU A 69 8.32 7.63 14.51
C GLU A 69 8.11 7.33 13.02
N LEU A 70 6.86 7.23 12.58
CA LEU A 70 6.55 7.09 11.16
C LEU A 70 7.06 8.30 10.37
N ALA A 71 6.75 9.51 10.83
CA ALA A 71 7.22 10.73 10.18
C ALA A 71 8.76 10.80 10.06
N LYS A 72 9.47 10.32 11.10
CA LYS A 72 10.95 10.28 11.11
C LYS A 72 11.51 9.27 10.10
N ASN A 73 10.90 8.09 10.00
CA ASN A 73 11.41 6.98 9.19
C ASN A 73 11.00 7.04 7.70
N LEU A 74 10.06 7.91 7.33
CA LEU A 74 9.70 8.12 5.92
C LEU A 74 10.89 8.74 5.16
N PRO A 75 11.24 8.24 3.95
CA PRO A 75 12.22 8.88 3.09
C PRO A 75 11.84 10.33 2.73
N ASN A 76 12.81 11.20 2.60
CA ASN A 76 12.56 12.60 2.23
C ASN A 76 11.85 12.73 0.88
N LYS A 77 12.20 11.89 -0.10
CA LYS A 77 11.50 11.83 -1.40
C LYS A 77 9.99 11.61 -1.23
N VAL A 78 9.59 10.69 -0.36
CA VAL A 78 8.18 10.36 -0.09
C VAL A 78 7.50 11.50 0.66
N LYS A 79 8.16 12.07 1.69
CA LYS A 79 7.66 13.24 2.43
C LYS A 79 7.40 14.44 1.52
N LYS A 80 8.39 14.77 0.65
CA LYS A 80 8.26 15.85 -0.34
C LYS A 80 7.06 15.62 -1.24
N TYR A 81 6.91 14.41 -1.76
CA TYR A 81 5.80 14.08 -2.65
C TYR A 81 4.46 14.28 -1.95
N PHE A 82 4.31 13.82 -0.71
CA PHE A 82 3.09 13.97 0.06
C PHE A 82 2.73 15.44 0.28
N ALA A 83 3.69 16.26 0.68
CA ALA A 83 3.46 17.67 0.94
C ALA A 83 3.17 18.47 -0.35
N GLN A 84 3.95 18.25 -1.42
CA GLN A 84 3.81 18.98 -2.68
C GLN A 84 2.52 18.64 -3.42
N ASN A 85 1.98 17.43 -3.24
CA ASN A 85 0.78 16.96 -3.92
C ASN A 85 -0.46 16.90 -3.02
N ASN A 86 -0.38 17.42 -1.78
CA ASN A 86 -1.49 17.41 -0.82
C ASN A 86 -2.09 16.00 -0.65
N ILE A 87 -1.24 15.01 -0.40
CA ILE A 87 -1.65 13.61 -0.24
C ILE A 87 -2.19 13.40 1.18
N THR A 88 -3.34 12.72 1.28
CA THR A 88 -3.83 12.23 2.57
C THR A 88 -3.18 10.89 2.87
N VAL A 89 -2.43 10.82 3.98
CA VAL A 89 -1.66 9.63 4.33
C VAL A 89 -2.32 8.90 5.48
N TYR A 90 -2.64 7.63 5.24
CA TYR A 90 -3.17 6.69 6.23
C TYR A 90 -2.13 5.61 6.54
N TYR A 91 -2.15 5.10 7.76
CA TYR A 91 -1.30 3.99 8.14
C TYR A 91 -2.02 3.03 9.10
N ILE A 92 -1.63 1.78 9.07
CA ILE A 92 -2.18 0.70 9.90
C ILE A 92 -1.09 -0.35 10.15
N ASN A 93 -1.04 -0.92 11.36
CA ASN A 93 -0.21 -2.09 11.62
C ASN A 93 -1.02 -3.38 11.40
N ALA A 94 -1.32 -3.68 10.14
CA ALA A 94 -2.09 -4.86 9.78
C ALA A 94 -1.36 -6.16 10.12
N THR A 95 -0.03 -6.14 10.20
CA THR A 95 0.78 -7.30 10.60
C THR A 95 0.54 -7.67 12.06
N GLN A 96 0.56 -6.69 12.96
CA GLN A 96 0.26 -6.92 14.37
C GLN A 96 -1.19 -7.38 14.55
N ILE A 97 -2.15 -6.69 13.90
CA ILE A 97 -3.56 -7.09 13.95
C ILE A 97 -3.74 -8.54 13.52
N ALA A 98 -3.11 -8.95 12.40
CA ALA A 98 -3.20 -10.33 11.91
C ALA A 98 -2.65 -11.36 12.90
N GLN A 99 -1.56 -11.04 13.59
CA GLN A 99 -0.99 -11.88 14.64
C GLN A 99 -1.93 -12.01 15.85
N GLU A 100 -2.47 -10.91 16.33
CA GLU A 100 -3.39 -10.88 17.49
C GLU A 100 -4.67 -11.68 17.26
N ILE A 101 -5.23 -11.64 16.06
CA ILE A 101 -6.44 -12.40 15.71
C ILE A 101 -6.15 -13.84 15.22
N GLY A 102 -4.87 -14.25 15.21
CA GLY A 102 -4.47 -15.61 14.86
C GLY A 102 -4.48 -15.91 13.35
N LEU A 103 -4.33 -14.89 12.50
CA LEU A 103 -4.16 -15.04 11.06
C LEU A 103 -2.68 -15.11 10.62
N GLY A 104 -1.73 -14.97 11.56
CA GLY A 104 -0.29 -14.97 11.26
C GLY A 104 0.09 -13.77 10.39
N ASN A 105 0.68 -14.04 9.22
CA ASN A 105 1.11 -12.97 8.31
C ASN A 105 0.05 -12.58 7.26
N ARG A 106 -1.20 -12.99 7.42
CA ARG A 106 -2.27 -12.75 6.43
C ARG A 106 -2.93 -11.40 6.67
N THR A 107 -2.40 -10.36 6.07
CA THR A 107 -2.87 -8.96 6.23
C THR A 107 -3.88 -8.52 5.17
N ASN A 108 -4.08 -9.30 4.11
CA ASN A 108 -4.86 -8.91 2.94
C ASN A 108 -6.32 -8.51 3.27
N THR A 109 -7.02 -9.27 4.12
CA THR A 109 -8.41 -8.95 4.50
C THR A 109 -8.50 -7.66 5.30
N ILE A 110 -7.52 -7.41 6.19
CA ILE A 110 -7.44 -6.18 7.00
C ILE A 110 -7.23 -4.97 6.08
N LEU A 111 -6.26 -5.06 5.18
CA LEU A 111 -5.92 -3.97 4.25
C LEU A 111 -7.03 -3.72 3.22
N GLN A 112 -7.74 -4.76 2.78
CA GLN A 112 -8.90 -4.63 1.92
C GLN A 112 -10.04 -3.90 2.64
N SER A 113 -10.29 -4.22 3.91
CA SER A 113 -11.29 -3.52 4.72
C SER A 113 -10.90 -2.04 4.91
N ALA A 114 -9.63 -1.75 5.22
CA ALA A 114 -9.11 -0.39 5.31
C ALA A 114 -9.32 0.38 3.99
N PHE A 115 -9.03 -0.26 2.85
CA PHE A 115 -9.23 0.33 1.53
C PHE A 115 -10.68 0.79 1.31
N PHE A 116 -11.66 -0.06 1.55
CA PHE A 116 -13.08 0.29 1.36
C PHE A 116 -13.52 1.42 2.29
N ARG A 117 -13.05 1.41 3.54
CA ARG A 117 -13.38 2.46 4.53
C ARG A 117 -12.76 3.81 4.19
N ILE A 118 -11.51 3.83 3.69
CA ILE A 118 -10.80 5.05 3.32
C ILE A 118 -11.35 5.64 2.02
N THR A 119 -11.58 4.81 1.02
CA THR A 119 -11.94 5.30 -0.33
C THR A 119 -13.43 5.59 -0.49
N GLY A 120 -14.28 4.90 0.26
CA GLY A 120 -15.73 5.03 0.13
C GLY A 120 -16.28 4.74 -1.27
N VAL A 121 -15.56 3.97 -2.10
CA VAL A 121 -15.98 3.59 -3.47
C VAL A 121 -17.31 2.86 -3.50
N ILE A 122 -17.69 2.24 -2.39
CA ILE A 122 -19.03 1.73 -2.08
C ILE A 122 -19.35 2.06 -0.62
N PRO A 123 -20.62 2.13 -0.21
CA PRO A 123 -20.99 2.35 1.18
C PRO A 123 -20.29 1.34 2.11
N VAL A 124 -19.71 1.83 3.21
CA VAL A 124 -18.87 1.01 4.10
C VAL A 124 -19.63 -0.20 4.65
N ASP A 125 -20.90 -0.01 5.07
CA ASP A 125 -21.71 -1.11 5.61
C ASP A 125 -21.93 -2.20 4.56
N LEU A 126 -22.18 -1.81 3.31
CA LEU A 126 -22.31 -2.75 2.20
C LEU A 126 -20.97 -3.47 1.93
N ALA A 127 -19.85 -2.76 1.97
CA ALA A 127 -18.54 -3.36 1.79
C ALA A 127 -18.27 -4.43 2.85
N VAL A 128 -18.49 -4.10 4.13
CA VAL A 128 -18.32 -5.01 5.26
C VAL A 128 -19.22 -6.23 5.13
N GLU A 129 -20.48 -6.03 4.79
CA GLU A 129 -21.44 -7.12 4.58
C GLU A 129 -20.97 -8.07 3.47
N GLN A 130 -20.60 -7.52 2.32
CA GLN A 130 -20.14 -8.32 1.18
C GLN A 130 -18.81 -9.05 1.49
N MET A 131 -17.88 -8.40 2.16
CA MET A 131 -16.63 -9.04 2.59
C MET A 131 -16.93 -10.24 3.52
N LYS A 132 -17.83 -10.08 4.50
CA LYS A 132 -18.23 -11.16 5.41
C LYS A 132 -18.94 -12.31 4.66
N LYS A 133 -19.79 -12.02 3.68
CA LYS A 133 -20.40 -13.05 2.81
C LYS A 133 -19.36 -13.82 1.99
N PHE A 134 -18.38 -13.12 1.42
CA PHE A 134 -17.28 -13.78 0.69
C PHE A 134 -16.39 -14.64 1.58
N ILE A 135 -16.17 -14.23 2.82
CA ILE A 135 -15.42 -15.02 3.82
C ILE A 135 -16.13 -16.34 4.07
N VAL A 136 -17.44 -16.35 4.29
CA VAL A 136 -18.21 -17.61 4.46
C VAL A 136 -18.09 -18.50 3.24
N LYS A 137 -18.24 -17.93 2.03
CA LYS A 137 -18.11 -18.67 0.77
C LYS A 137 -16.73 -19.29 0.59
N SER A 138 -15.67 -18.57 0.96
CA SER A 138 -14.27 -18.97 0.73
C SER A 138 -13.72 -19.88 1.83
N TYR A 139 -14.12 -19.64 3.07
CA TYR A 139 -13.52 -20.27 4.24
C TYR A 139 -14.51 -21.10 5.08
N GLY A 140 -15.82 -21.08 4.79
CA GLY A 140 -16.83 -21.80 5.56
C GLY A 140 -16.52 -23.30 5.72
N LYS A 141 -15.94 -23.94 4.69
CA LYS A 141 -15.50 -25.35 4.74
C LYS A 141 -14.27 -25.58 5.61
N LYS A 142 -13.55 -24.53 6.02
CA LYS A 142 -12.33 -24.61 6.87
C LYS A 142 -12.63 -24.52 8.36
N GLY A 143 -13.90 -24.37 8.72
CA GLY A 143 -14.36 -24.27 10.09
C GLY A 143 -14.69 -22.86 10.53
N GLU A 144 -15.52 -22.78 11.56
CA GLU A 144 -16.08 -21.54 12.10
C GLU A 144 -14.99 -20.61 12.70
N ASP A 145 -13.96 -21.19 13.32
CA ASP A 145 -12.83 -20.44 13.86
C ASP A 145 -12.12 -19.59 12.77
N VAL A 146 -11.90 -20.17 11.58
CA VAL A 146 -11.28 -19.46 10.47
C VAL A 146 -12.18 -18.33 9.96
N VAL A 147 -13.48 -18.56 9.89
CA VAL A 147 -14.46 -17.54 9.50
C VAL A 147 -14.46 -16.38 10.49
N ASN A 148 -14.50 -16.66 11.79
CA ASN A 148 -14.54 -15.65 12.85
C ASN A 148 -13.26 -14.81 12.89
N LYS A 149 -12.08 -15.42 12.71
CA LYS A 149 -10.80 -14.69 12.57
C LYS A 149 -10.82 -13.72 11.38
N ASN A 150 -11.37 -14.14 10.24
CA ASN A 150 -11.49 -13.27 9.08
C ASN A 150 -12.56 -12.18 9.27
N TYR A 151 -13.63 -12.42 10.03
CA TYR A 151 -14.58 -11.37 10.42
C TYR A 151 -13.90 -10.31 11.30
N ALA A 152 -13.14 -10.74 12.30
CA ALA A 152 -12.35 -9.82 13.12
C ALA A 152 -11.36 -8.98 12.26
N ALA A 153 -10.76 -9.58 11.23
CA ALA A 153 -9.89 -8.85 10.29
C ALA A 153 -10.66 -7.76 9.52
N VAL A 154 -11.90 -8.03 9.09
CA VAL A 154 -12.74 -7.02 8.44
C VAL A 154 -13.08 -5.89 9.39
N ASP A 155 -13.44 -6.20 10.62
CA ASP A 155 -13.85 -5.20 11.61
C ASP A 155 -12.64 -4.34 12.03
N ARG A 156 -11.50 -4.96 12.31
CA ARG A 156 -10.25 -4.28 12.71
C ARG A 156 -9.53 -3.54 11.56
N GLY A 157 -9.91 -3.74 10.31
CA GLY A 157 -9.45 -2.93 9.20
C GLY A 157 -9.83 -1.45 9.29
N GLY A 158 -10.75 -1.09 10.21
CA GLY A 158 -11.08 0.30 10.57
C GLY A 158 -10.10 0.98 11.53
N GLU A 159 -9.10 0.27 12.07
CA GLU A 159 -8.14 0.80 13.04
C GLU A 159 -6.99 1.61 12.41
N TYR A 160 -7.12 1.98 11.14
CA TYR A 160 -6.14 2.87 10.50
C TYR A 160 -6.14 4.27 11.15
N LYS A 161 -4.98 4.90 11.09
CA LYS A 161 -4.76 6.26 11.58
C LYS A 161 -4.35 7.17 10.42
N THR A 162 -4.49 8.48 10.61
CA THR A 162 -4.06 9.48 9.64
C THR A 162 -2.75 10.11 10.12
N LEU A 163 -1.78 10.23 9.21
CA LEU A 163 -0.54 10.94 9.46
C LEU A 163 -0.72 12.40 9.06
N ALA A 164 -0.39 13.31 9.97
CA ALA A 164 -0.31 14.73 9.65
C ALA A 164 0.90 14.99 8.72
N VAL A 165 0.64 15.42 7.51
CA VAL A 165 1.68 15.82 6.55
C VAL A 165 2.09 17.25 6.85
N ASP A 166 3.35 17.45 7.27
CA ASP A 166 3.89 18.77 7.51
C ASP A 166 4.16 19.48 6.17
N PRO A 167 3.58 20.67 5.92
CA PRO A 167 3.86 21.45 4.73
C PRO A 167 5.35 21.76 4.51
N ALA A 168 6.13 21.84 5.60
CA ALA A 168 7.57 22.06 5.54
C ALA A 168 8.32 20.93 4.82
N TRP A 169 7.76 19.72 4.74
CA TRP A 169 8.35 18.60 4.01
C TRP A 169 8.52 18.88 2.52
N ALA A 170 7.73 19.80 1.95
CA ALA A 170 7.86 20.17 0.54
C ALA A 170 9.27 20.65 0.15
N ASN A 171 10.01 21.20 1.11
CA ASN A 171 11.32 21.80 0.93
C ASN A 171 12.49 20.95 1.51
N LEU A 172 12.23 19.71 1.92
CA LEU A 172 13.28 18.83 2.42
C LEU A 172 14.36 18.59 1.35
N PRO A 173 15.64 18.43 1.74
CA PRO A 173 16.67 17.99 0.80
C PRO A 173 16.35 16.58 0.30
N ASP A 174 16.92 16.22 -0.84
CA ASP A 174 16.83 14.84 -1.30
C ASP A 174 17.57 13.90 -0.35
N ASP A 175 17.12 12.66 -0.29
CA ASP A 175 17.79 11.65 0.50
C ASP A 175 19.24 11.48 0.00
N ALA A 176 20.16 11.35 0.93
CA ALA A 176 21.56 11.12 0.59
C ALA A 176 21.68 9.82 -0.23
N LYS A 177 22.26 9.92 -1.42
CA LYS A 177 22.62 8.72 -2.18
C LYS A 177 23.73 8.00 -1.42
N ALA A 178 23.56 6.71 -1.18
CA ALA A 178 24.63 5.91 -0.64
C ALA A 178 25.82 5.99 -1.60
N GLU A 179 26.98 6.42 -1.08
CA GLU A 179 28.22 6.32 -1.83
C GLU A 179 28.49 4.86 -2.12
N ASN A 180 28.70 4.53 -3.37
CA ASN A 180 29.08 3.19 -3.76
C ASN A 180 30.17 3.27 -4.84
N ASN A 181 31.10 2.32 -4.80
CA ASN A 181 32.16 2.16 -5.77
C ASN A 181 31.84 1.09 -6.83
N ASP A 182 30.55 0.78 -7.03
CA ASP A 182 30.15 -0.20 -8.01
C ASP A 182 30.48 0.27 -9.43
N PRO A 183 30.82 -0.66 -10.35
CA PRO A 183 31.02 -0.33 -11.76
C PRO A 183 29.83 0.42 -12.37
N ALA A 184 30.09 1.24 -13.38
CA ALA A 184 29.08 2.04 -14.08
C ALA A 184 27.89 1.18 -14.54
N PHE A 185 28.12 -0.01 -15.09
CA PHE A 185 27.06 -0.94 -15.49
C PHE A 185 26.10 -1.29 -14.34
N ILE A 186 26.62 -1.49 -13.12
CA ILE A 186 25.78 -1.76 -11.95
C ILE A 186 24.92 -0.54 -11.60
N ASN A 187 25.50 0.64 -11.62
CA ASN A 187 24.81 1.87 -11.25
C ASN A 187 23.82 2.37 -12.30
N GLU A 188 24.15 2.24 -13.58
CA GLU A 188 23.39 2.81 -14.68
C GLU A 188 22.36 1.84 -15.28
N VAL A 189 22.54 0.53 -15.09
CA VAL A 189 21.67 -0.48 -15.67
C VAL A 189 21.02 -1.35 -14.59
N VAL A 190 21.82 -2.04 -13.77
CA VAL A 190 21.29 -3.06 -12.84
C VAL A 190 20.45 -2.43 -11.73
N ARG A 191 20.91 -1.31 -11.14
CA ARG A 191 20.17 -0.62 -10.07
C ARG A 191 18.85 -0.03 -10.55
N PRO A 192 18.78 0.71 -11.67
CA PRO A 192 17.52 1.20 -12.22
C PRO A 192 16.52 0.07 -12.52
N ILE A 193 16.97 -1.03 -13.14
CA ILE A 193 16.13 -2.18 -13.42
C ILE A 193 15.57 -2.79 -12.12
N ASN A 194 16.43 -2.97 -11.11
CA ASN A 194 15.99 -3.51 -9.81
C ASN A 194 15.05 -2.56 -9.06
N ALA A 195 15.17 -1.26 -9.26
CA ALA A 195 14.27 -0.25 -8.72
C ALA A 195 12.97 -0.09 -9.52
N GLN A 196 12.75 -0.86 -10.57
CA GLN A 196 11.64 -0.75 -11.52
C GLN A 196 11.63 0.59 -12.27
N ASP A 197 12.81 1.15 -12.54
CA ASP A 197 13.08 2.40 -13.26
C ASP A 197 13.73 2.14 -14.63
N GLY A 198 13.43 1.01 -15.24
CA GLY A 198 14.05 0.58 -16.51
C GLY A 198 13.64 1.37 -17.75
N ASP A 199 12.67 2.26 -17.64
CA ASP A 199 12.18 3.10 -18.76
C ASP A 199 12.90 4.47 -18.83
N LEU A 200 14.07 4.59 -18.24
CA LEU A 200 14.91 5.80 -18.24
C LEU A 200 15.73 5.93 -19.52
#